data_951f002fd75171a7ec093cf867b72f45
#
_entry.id   951f002fd75171a7ec093cf867b72f45
#
_cell.length_a   1.000
_cell.length_b   1.000
_cell.length_c   1.000
_cell.angle_alpha   90.00
_cell.angle_beta   90.00
_cell.angle_gamma   90.00
#
_symmetry.space_group_name_H-M   'P 1'
#
loop_
_entity.id
_entity.type
_entity.pdbx_description
1 polymer ?
#
loop_
_entity_poly.entity_id
_entity_poly.type
_entity_poly.pdbx_seq_one_letter_code
_entity_poly.pdbx_strand_id
1 'polypeptide(L)'
;VKTQDWDIKTQLENGIRFLDIRLVHDNGVIKLCHGSNIFSTTFVKDVLHTTAEFLREHPSETVLMTIKRDHDLDHDHGVKYWQALMNVLNEDELAKKYMAGDFQGGYRMKDLRGKMLVISRDGWYTTQSGKVSSWPDNRNFTSSIVSNDGSSTPLIVEDHYKASATDKI
;
A
#
# COMPACT_ATOMS: atom_id res chain seq x y z
N VAL A 1 -3.89 8.31 17.00
CA VAL A 1 -4.87 7.22 17.25
C VAL A 1 -4.31 5.95 16.64
N LYS A 2 -4.05 4.94 17.47
CA LYS A 2 -3.63 3.61 17.02
C LYS A 2 -4.88 2.89 16.47
N THR A 3 -4.85 2.47 15.23
CA THR A 3 -6.01 1.83 14.57
C THR A 3 -5.99 0.31 14.69
N GLN A 4 -4.81 -0.28 14.98
CA GLN A 4 -4.61 -1.72 15.13
C GLN A 4 -3.72 -1.98 16.35
N ASP A 5 -4.04 -3.02 17.14
CA ASP A 5 -3.21 -3.45 18.26
C ASP A 5 -2.03 -4.32 17.81
N TRP A 6 -2.20 -5.06 16.72
CA TRP A 6 -1.19 -5.93 16.15
C TRP A 6 -0.24 -5.15 15.23
N ASP A 7 1.04 -5.45 15.29
CA ASP A 7 2.01 -5.02 14.29
C ASP A 7 1.80 -5.77 12.96
N ILE A 8 2.46 -5.35 11.91
CA ILE A 8 2.31 -5.94 10.56
C ILE A 8 2.67 -7.43 10.56
N LYS A 9 3.72 -7.83 11.28
CA LYS A 9 4.12 -9.24 11.37
C LYS A 9 2.99 -10.08 11.95
N THR A 10 2.47 -9.69 13.10
CA THR A 10 1.37 -10.38 13.76
C THR A 10 0.11 -10.44 12.88
N GLN A 11 -0.22 -9.36 12.18
CA GLN A 11 -1.33 -9.33 11.24
C GLN A 11 -1.16 -10.36 10.11
N LEU A 12 0.02 -10.41 9.49
CA LEU A 12 0.33 -11.36 8.42
C LEU A 12 0.29 -12.82 8.90
N GLU A 13 0.87 -13.10 10.07
CA GLU A 13 0.87 -14.43 10.70
C GLU A 13 -0.55 -14.90 11.04
N ASN A 14 -1.48 -13.98 11.32
CA ASN A 14 -2.88 -14.28 11.62
C ASN A 14 -3.83 -14.16 10.40
N GLY A 15 -3.30 -14.16 9.18
CA GLY A 15 -4.08 -14.31 7.97
C GLY A 15 -4.49 -13.01 7.27
N ILE A 16 -4.07 -11.84 7.76
CA ILE A 16 -4.30 -10.58 7.04
C ILE A 16 -3.43 -10.57 5.78
N ARG A 17 -4.03 -10.24 4.63
CA ARG A 17 -3.36 -10.22 3.31
C ARG A 17 -3.61 -8.93 2.54
N PHE A 18 -4.40 -8.02 3.08
CA PHE A 18 -4.60 -6.68 2.55
C PHE A 18 -4.20 -5.64 3.60
N LEU A 19 -3.27 -4.76 3.23
CA LEU A 19 -2.76 -3.69 4.09
C LEU A 19 -3.12 -2.32 3.50
N ASP A 20 -3.80 -1.47 4.26
CA ASP A 20 -4.00 -0.05 3.90
C ASP A 20 -3.00 0.81 4.67
N ILE A 21 -1.96 1.24 3.99
CA ILE A 21 -0.80 1.91 4.59
C ILE A 21 -0.87 3.41 4.34
N ARG A 22 -0.87 4.17 5.44
CA ARG A 22 -0.88 5.64 5.41
C ARG A 22 0.50 6.17 5.72
N LEU A 23 0.98 7.06 4.86
CA LEU A 23 2.37 7.48 4.80
C LEU A 23 2.53 9.00 4.91
N VAL A 24 3.68 9.41 5.42
CA VAL A 24 4.15 10.79 5.45
C VAL A 24 5.66 10.81 5.20
N HIS A 25 6.15 11.84 4.50
CA HIS A 25 7.58 12.14 4.46
C HIS A 25 7.95 13.02 5.66
N ASP A 26 8.92 12.58 6.46
CA ASP A 26 9.41 13.29 7.62
C ASP A 26 10.93 13.23 7.66
N ASN A 27 11.60 14.38 7.44
CA ASN A 27 13.06 14.52 7.49
C ASN A 27 13.82 13.45 6.66
N GLY A 28 13.42 13.22 5.42
CA GLY A 28 14.08 12.27 4.51
C GLY A 28 13.61 10.81 4.67
N VAL A 29 12.71 10.53 5.58
CA VAL A 29 12.21 9.17 5.86
C VAL A 29 10.72 9.06 5.58
N ILE A 30 10.30 7.97 4.94
CA ILE A 30 8.88 7.63 4.81
C ILE A 30 8.44 6.90 6.06
N LYS A 31 7.57 7.53 6.85
CA LYS A 31 7.00 7.00 8.08
C LYS A 31 5.51 6.68 7.94
N LEU A 32 5.01 5.87 8.87
CA LEU A 32 3.59 5.61 8.99
C LEU A 32 2.91 6.77 9.73
N CYS A 33 1.68 7.09 9.34
CA CYS A 33 0.87 8.12 10.00
C CYS A 33 -0.62 7.79 9.95
N HIS A 34 -1.41 8.56 10.70
CA HIS A 34 -2.86 8.60 10.57
C HIS A 34 -3.32 10.04 10.78
N GLY A 35 -3.69 10.71 9.68
CA GLY A 35 -3.86 12.15 9.66
C GLY A 35 -2.58 12.86 10.10
N SER A 36 -2.65 13.72 11.10
CA SER A 36 -1.49 14.44 11.66
C SER A 36 -0.68 13.62 12.69
N ASN A 37 -1.12 12.44 13.09
CA ASN A 37 -0.39 11.60 14.03
C ASN A 37 0.69 10.79 13.29
N ILE A 38 1.96 11.10 13.54
CA ILE A 38 3.12 10.45 12.94
C ILE A 38 3.68 9.44 13.93
N PHE A 39 3.94 8.23 13.43
CA PHE A 39 4.50 7.14 14.24
C PHE A 39 6.02 7.05 14.07
N SER A 40 6.70 6.41 15.01
CA SER A 40 8.13 6.10 14.89
C SER A 40 8.42 4.99 13.88
N THR A 41 7.40 4.24 13.47
CA THR A 41 7.49 3.16 12.48
C THR A 41 7.76 3.70 11.07
N THR A 42 8.61 3.01 10.33
CA THR A 42 9.01 3.39 8.98
C THR A 42 8.41 2.46 7.93
N PHE A 43 8.16 2.97 6.74
CA PHE A 43 7.61 2.18 5.66
C PHE A 43 8.56 1.06 5.21
N VAL A 44 9.86 1.35 5.11
CA VAL A 44 10.86 0.37 4.68
C VAL A 44 10.94 -0.79 5.67
N LYS A 45 11.32 -0.49 6.91
CA LYS A 45 11.64 -1.52 7.89
C LYS A 45 10.41 -2.26 8.39
N ASP A 46 9.40 -1.49 8.81
CA ASP A 46 8.27 -2.03 9.57
C ASP A 46 7.14 -2.57 8.65
N VAL A 47 7.15 -2.22 7.36
CA VAL A 47 6.16 -2.71 6.40
C VAL A 47 6.81 -3.54 5.30
N LEU A 48 7.67 -2.95 4.46
CA LEU A 48 8.22 -3.65 3.29
C LEU A 48 9.11 -4.83 3.67
N HIS A 49 10.08 -4.63 4.57
CA HIS A 49 10.99 -5.70 4.99
C HIS A 49 10.23 -6.78 5.77
N THR A 50 9.33 -6.40 6.69
CA THR A 50 8.49 -7.35 7.43
C THR A 50 7.64 -8.19 6.47
N THR A 51 7.05 -7.56 5.44
CA THR A 51 6.27 -8.28 4.42
C THR A 51 7.15 -9.18 3.56
N ALA A 52 8.35 -8.72 3.18
CA ALA A 52 9.30 -9.51 2.40
C ALA A 52 9.79 -10.75 3.17
N GLU A 53 10.07 -10.61 4.47
CA GLU A 53 10.45 -11.73 5.33
C GLU A 53 9.30 -12.74 5.48
N PHE A 54 8.07 -12.27 5.69
CA PHE A 54 6.90 -13.11 5.71
C PHE A 54 6.75 -13.91 4.40
N LEU A 55 6.86 -13.25 3.25
CA LEU A 55 6.76 -13.91 1.94
C LEU A 55 7.91 -14.88 1.65
N ARG A 56 9.10 -14.63 2.20
CA ARG A 56 10.23 -15.58 2.15
C ARG A 56 9.90 -16.88 2.88
N GLU A 57 9.23 -16.78 4.03
CA GLU A 57 8.85 -17.93 4.87
C GLU A 57 7.58 -18.62 4.35
N HIS A 58 6.73 -17.87 3.63
CA HIS A 58 5.45 -18.33 3.08
C HIS A 58 5.35 -18.09 1.57
N PRO A 59 6.11 -18.79 0.74
CA PRO A 59 6.25 -18.49 -0.71
C PRO A 59 4.97 -18.77 -1.53
N SER A 60 3.97 -19.40 -0.97
CA SER A 60 2.66 -19.58 -1.60
C SER A 60 1.70 -18.41 -1.37
N GLU A 61 2.02 -17.51 -0.43
CA GLU A 61 1.18 -16.39 -0.04
C GLU A 61 1.37 -15.18 -0.98
N THR A 62 0.40 -14.27 -0.91
CA THR A 62 0.43 -12.98 -1.61
C THR A 62 -0.07 -11.90 -0.65
N VAL A 63 0.57 -10.74 -0.66
CA VAL A 63 0.13 -9.58 0.12
C VAL A 63 -0.25 -8.45 -0.83
N LEU A 64 -1.46 -7.93 -0.70
CA LEU A 64 -1.92 -6.73 -1.38
C LEU A 64 -1.72 -5.53 -0.45
N MET A 65 -1.24 -4.42 -0.99
CA MET A 65 -0.96 -3.22 -0.20
C MET A 65 -1.42 -1.97 -0.95
N THR A 66 -2.30 -1.19 -0.34
CA THR A 66 -2.53 0.18 -0.80
C THR A 66 -1.68 1.14 0.02
N ILE A 67 -1.12 2.13 -0.66
CA ILE A 67 -0.34 3.21 -0.04
C ILE A 67 -0.97 4.56 -0.35
N LYS A 68 -0.98 5.45 0.64
CA LYS A 68 -1.51 6.81 0.51
C LYS A 68 -0.74 7.77 1.40
N ARG A 69 -0.39 8.94 0.85
CA ARG A 69 0.06 10.07 1.66
C ARG A 69 -1.13 10.65 2.44
N ASP A 70 -1.04 10.68 3.75
CA ASP A 70 -2.12 11.17 4.62
C ASP A 70 -1.82 12.57 5.17
N HIS A 71 -0.55 13.01 5.13
CA HIS A 71 -0.13 14.32 5.59
C HIS A 71 1.04 14.89 4.75
N ASP A 72 1.06 16.21 4.58
CA ASP A 72 2.08 16.94 3.82
C ASP A 72 2.86 17.87 4.75
N LEU A 73 3.89 17.35 5.40
CA LEU A 73 4.75 18.12 6.31
C LEU A 73 5.66 19.11 5.59
N ASP A 74 6.03 18.80 4.35
CA ASP A 74 6.95 19.62 3.56
C ASP A 74 6.25 20.84 2.94
N HIS A 75 4.92 20.86 2.93
CA HIS A 75 4.11 21.91 2.29
C HIS A 75 4.47 22.16 0.81
N ASP A 76 4.92 21.11 0.11
CA ASP A 76 5.39 21.15 -1.28
C ASP A 76 4.49 20.36 -2.25
N HIS A 77 3.25 20.12 -1.85
CA HIS A 77 2.28 19.28 -2.56
C HIS A 77 2.73 17.83 -2.73
N GLY A 78 3.66 17.37 -1.90
CA GLY A 78 4.16 16.00 -1.84
C GLY A 78 5.31 15.68 -2.79
N VAL A 79 6.02 16.66 -3.29
CA VAL A 79 7.17 16.45 -4.19
C VAL A 79 8.26 15.63 -3.49
N LYS A 80 8.65 16.02 -2.27
CA LYS A 80 9.67 15.28 -1.51
C LYS A 80 9.19 13.90 -1.08
N TYR A 81 7.93 13.80 -0.63
CA TYR A 81 7.31 12.51 -0.35
C TYR A 81 7.41 11.58 -1.55
N TRP A 82 7.04 12.06 -2.73
CA TRP A 82 7.07 11.27 -3.95
C TRP A 82 8.48 10.83 -4.31
N GLN A 83 9.46 11.74 -4.27
CA GLN A 83 10.86 11.41 -4.55
C GLN A 83 11.40 10.34 -3.57
N ALA A 84 11.15 10.51 -2.27
CA ALA A 84 11.58 9.56 -1.26
C ALA A 84 10.89 8.19 -1.44
N LEU A 85 9.59 8.17 -1.74
CA LEU A 85 8.86 6.92 -2.01
C LEU A 85 9.37 6.21 -3.26
N MET A 86 9.65 6.94 -4.34
CA MET A 86 10.25 6.40 -5.56
C MET A 86 11.60 5.72 -5.29
N ASN A 87 12.47 6.39 -4.52
CA ASN A 87 13.76 5.82 -4.15
C ASN A 87 13.56 4.52 -3.35
N VAL A 88 12.68 4.53 -2.34
CA VAL A 88 12.39 3.32 -1.55
C VAL A 88 11.91 2.17 -2.44
N LEU A 89 10.91 2.41 -3.30
CA LEU A 89 10.32 1.34 -4.11
C LEU A 89 11.26 0.82 -5.22
N ASN A 90 12.17 1.66 -5.73
CA ASN A 90 13.05 1.30 -6.83
C ASN A 90 14.45 0.85 -6.38
N GLU A 91 14.90 1.24 -5.19
CA GLU A 91 16.29 1.01 -4.77
C GLU A 91 16.42 0.01 -3.61
N ASP A 92 15.36 -0.22 -2.81
CA ASP A 92 15.41 -1.21 -1.73
C ASP A 92 15.43 -2.63 -2.29
N GLU A 93 16.60 -3.27 -2.26
CA GLU A 93 16.84 -4.57 -2.90
C GLU A 93 16.00 -5.71 -2.28
N LEU A 94 15.76 -5.67 -0.96
CA LEU A 94 14.95 -6.69 -0.30
C LEU A 94 13.48 -6.55 -0.71
N ALA A 95 12.93 -5.34 -0.66
CA ALA A 95 11.55 -5.08 -1.07
C ALA A 95 11.33 -5.41 -2.55
N LYS A 96 12.20 -4.96 -3.45
CA LYS A 96 12.12 -5.23 -4.89
C LYS A 96 12.07 -6.72 -5.21
N LYS A 97 12.86 -7.53 -4.52
CA LYS A 97 12.87 -9.00 -4.73
C LYS A 97 11.49 -9.62 -4.52
N TYR A 98 10.69 -9.07 -3.61
CA TYR A 98 9.36 -9.59 -3.26
C TYR A 98 8.20 -8.75 -3.80
N MET A 99 8.45 -7.65 -4.48
CA MET A 99 7.42 -6.90 -5.21
C MET A 99 7.00 -7.62 -6.48
N ALA A 100 5.73 -7.44 -6.86
CA ALA A 100 5.20 -7.94 -8.13
C ALA A 100 5.74 -7.15 -9.34
N GLY A 101 6.36 -5.99 -9.10
CA GLY A 101 6.81 -5.10 -10.14
C GLY A 101 5.71 -4.17 -10.66
N ASP A 102 5.82 -3.77 -11.90
CA ASP A 102 4.82 -2.95 -12.58
C ASP A 102 3.47 -3.68 -12.63
N PHE A 103 2.41 -2.97 -12.32
CA PHE A 103 1.07 -3.53 -12.36
C PHE A 103 0.68 -3.85 -13.82
N GLN A 104 0.38 -5.12 -14.08
CA GLN A 104 0.09 -5.61 -15.43
C GLN A 104 -1.41 -5.83 -15.70
N GLY A 105 -2.26 -5.78 -14.70
CA GLY A 105 -3.65 -6.20 -14.84
C GLY A 105 -3.82 -7.71 -15.08
N GLY A 106 -5.03 -8.21 -14.85
CA GLY A 106 -5.37 -9.60 -15.16
C GLY A 106 -4.58 -10.69 -14.42
N TYR A 107 -3.91 -10.32 -13.32
CA TYR A 107 -3.19 -11.29 -12.48
C TYR A 107 -4.09 -12.42 -12.01
N ARG A 108 -3.57 -13.63 -12.06
CA ARG A 108 -4.11 -14.76 -11.30
C ARG A 108 -3.34 -14.89 -9.99
N MET A 109 -3.95 -15.44 -8.96
CA MET A 109 -3.28 -15.63 -7.66
C MET A 109 -1.94 -16.38 -7.78
N LYS A 110 -1.84 -17.35 -8.70
CA LYS A 110 -0.59 -18.08 -8.95
C LYS A 110 0.55 -17.18 -9.44
N ASP A 111 0.25 -16.07 -10.11
CA ASP A 111 1.24 -15.15 -10.69
C ASP A 111 1.82 -14.22 -9.61
N LEU A 112 1.10 -14.07 -8.49
CA LEU A 112 1.46 -13.23 -7.36
C LEU A 112 1.98 -14.00 -6.13
N ARG A 113 2.09 -15.32 -6.22
CA ARG A 113 2.63 -16.13 -5.10
C ARG A 113 4.04 -15.72 -4.75
N GLY A 114 4.30 -15.55 -3.45
CA GLY A 114 5.58 -15.06 -2.92
C GLY A 114 5.83 -13.58 -3.20
N LYS A 115 4.80 -12.81 -3.61
CA LYS A 115 4.93 -11.40 -3.97
C LYS A 115 3.98 -10.50 -3.19
N MET A 116 4.42 -9.25 -2.97
CA MET A 116 3.56 -8.15 -2.57
C MET A 116 3.20 -7.29 -3.79
N LEU A 117 1.94 -6.95 -3.91
CA LEU A 117 1.43 -6.03 -4.93
C LEU A 117 1.12 -4.68 -4.28
N VAL A 118 1.83 -3.63 -4.71
CA VAL A 118 1.68 -2.27 -4.20
C VAL A 118 0.79 -1.46 -5.13
N ILE A 119 -0.18 -0.76 -4.57
CA ILE A 119 -1.15 0.07 -5.30
C ILE A 119 -1.18 1.47 -4.68
N SER A 120 -0.84 2.49 -5.44
CA SER A 120 -0.86 3.88 -5.00
C SER A 120 -2.26 4.48 -5.08
N ARG A 121 -2.68 5.18 -4.03
CA ARG A 121 -3.93 5.95 -3.97
C ARG A 121 -3.72 7.45 -4.21
N ASP A 122 -2.48 7.90 -4.41
CA ASP A 122 -2.12 9.31 -4.49
C ASP A 122 -2.08 9.89 -5.91
N GLY A 123 -2.55 9.14 -6.89
CA GLY A 123 -2.45 9.54 -8.28
C GLY A 123 -1.06 9.38 -8.90
N TRP A 124 -0.09 8.88 -8.13
CA TRP A 124 1.27 8.58 -8.55
C TRP A 124 1.50 7.07 -8.61
N TYR A 125 2.39 6.62 -9.47
CA TYR A 125 2.81 5.24 -9.55
C TYR A 125 4.26 5.13 -10.07
N THR A 126 4.87 3.99 -9.83
CA THR A 126 6.23 3.67 -10.26
C THR A 126 6.21 2.40 -11.09
N THR A 127 7.38 2.00 -11.60
CA THR A 127 7.57 0.66 -12.20
C THR A 127 7.41 -0.49 -11.19
N GLN A 128 7.07 -0.19 -9.93
CA GLN A 128 6.83 -1.17 -8.86
C GLN A 128 5.41 -1.13 -8.32
N SER A 129 4.51 -0.35 -8.93
CA SER A 129 3.14 -0.21 -8.43
C SER A 129 2.13 0.10 -9.54
N GLY A 130 0.85 -0.14 -9.27
CA GLY A 130 -0.25 0.45 -9.99
C GLY A 130 -0.78 1.70 -9.30
N LYS A 131 -1.63 2.47 -9.97
CA LYS A 131 -2.29 3.66 -9.44
C LYS A 131 -3.80 3.49 -9.49
N VAL A 132 -4.49 3.77 -8.37
CA VAL A 132 -5.96 3.85 -8.39
C VAL A 132 -6.40 5.17 -9.01
N SER A 133 -7.34 5.12 -9.96
CA SER A 133 -7.82 6.30 -10.66
C SER A 133 -8.64 7.25 -9.78
N SER A 134 -9.39 6.71 -8.81
CA SER A 134 -10.14 7.50 -7.82
C SER A 134 -10.45 6.66 -6.59
N TRP A 135 -10.51 7.32 -5.42
CA TRP A 135 -10.89 6.68 -4.16
C TRP A 135 -11.80 7.62 -3.35
N PRO A 136 -13.12 7.55 -3.54
CA PRO A 136 -14.08 8.34 -2.78
C PRO A 136 -14.07 7.97 -1.29
N ASP A 137 -14.30 8.96 -0.42
CA ASP A 137 -14.33 8.74 1.03
C ASP A 137 -15.64 8.07 1.48
N ASN A 138 -15.51 7.10 2.38
CA ASN A 138 -16.62 6.49 3.12
C ASN A 138 -17.77 5.98 2.27
N ARG A 139 -17.50 5.24 1.20
CA ARG A 139 -18.54 4.61 0.36
C ARG A 139 -18.00 3.41 -0.39
N ASN A 140 -18.90 2.50 -0.76
CA ASN A 140 -18.60 1.46 -1.73
C ASN A 140 -18.55 2.08 -3.13
N PHE A 141 -17.58 1.65 -3.94
CA PHE A 141 -17.40 2.22 -5.28
C PHE A 141 -16.74 1.26 -6.25
N THR A 142 -16.87 1.58 -7.53
CA THR A 142 -16.07 0.97 -8.59
C THR A 142 -15.09 2.01 -9.11
N SER A 143 -13.83 1.60 -9.28
CA SER A 143 -12.73 2.39 -9.81
C SER A 143 -11.89 1.53 -10.74
N SER A 144 -10.69 1.93 -11.05
CA SER A 144 -9.72 1.12 -11.78
C SER A 144 -8.31 1.32 -11.25
N ILE A 145 -7.50 0.26 -11.40
CA ILE A 145 -6.05 0.34 -11.23
C ILE A 145 -5.45 0.59 -12.61
N VAL A 146 -4.67 1.65 -12.72
CA VAL A 146 -3.99 2.05 -13.96
C VAL A 146 -2.53 1.63 -13.87
N SER A 147 -2.04 0.98 -14.93
CA SER A 147 -0.65 0.56 -15.12
C SER A 147 0.20 1.67 -15.75
N ASN A 148 1.52 1.51 -15.74
CA ASN A 148 2.43 2.45 -16.39
C ASN A 148 2.21 2.57 -17.91
N ASP A 149 1.76 1.51 -18.57
CA ASP A 149 1.45 1.51 -20.00
C ASP A 149 0.09 2.14 -20.34
N GLY A 150 -0.64 2.63 -19.31
CA GLY A 150 -1.96 3.25 -19.46
C GLY A 150 -3.12 2.26 -19.51
N SER A 151 -2.87 0.96 -19.46
CA SER A 151 -3.94 -0.02 -19.33
C SER A 151 -4.65 0.10 -17.99
N SER A 152 -5.89 -0.35 -17.90
CA SER A 152 -6.67 -0.27 -16.67
C SER A 152 -7.38 -1.57 -16.34
N THR A 153 -7.45 -1.90 -15.06
CA THR A 153 -8.14 -3.07 -14.54
C THR A 153 -9.22 -2.62 -13.56
N PRO A 154 -10.47 -3.10 -13.68
CA PRO A 154 -11.54 -2.75 -12.76
C PRO A 154 -11.18 -3.10 -11.31
N LEU A 155 -11.56 -2.21 -10.40
CA LEU A 155 -11.41 -2.36 -8.95
C LEU A 155 -12.74 -2.08 -8.29
N ILE A 156 -13.26 -3.03 -7.53
CA ILE A 156 -14.45 -2.86 -6.69
C ILE A 156 -13.98 -2.79 -5.25
N VAL A 157 -14.42 -1.76 -4.54
CA VAL A 157 -14.02 -1.48 -3.15
C VAL A 157 -15.23 -1.28 -2.28
N GLU A 158 -15.25 -1.96 -1.14
CA GLU A 158 -16.19 -1.75 -0.05
C GLU A 158 -15.47 -0.97 1.05
N ASP A 159 -15.67 0.37 1.08
CA ASP A 159 -15.00 1.29 2.02
C ASP A 159 -16.02 2.17 2.77
N HIS A 160 -17.20 1.62 3.05
CA HIS A 160 -18.24 2.32 3.84
C HIS A 160 -17.97 2.12 5.34
N TYR A 161 -16.92 2.75 5.85
CA TYR A 161 -16.41 2.52 7.21
C TYR A 161 -17.23 3.22 8.31
N LYS A 162 -18.03 4.25 7.98
CA LYS A 162 -18.97 4.93 8.90
C LYS A 162 -20.35 4.28 8.96
N ALA A 163 -20.59 3.23 8.17
CA ALA A 163 -21.85 2.52 8.21
C ALA A 163 -22.07 1.80 9.55
N SER A 164 -23.32 1.72 10.00
CA SER A 164 -23.69 0.89 11.14
C SER A 164 -23.52 -0.61 10.80
N ALA A 165 -23.50 -1.46 11.82
CA ALA A 165 -23.42 -2.91 11.60
C ALA A 165 -24.59 -3.44 10.73
N THR A 166 -25.77 -2.81 10.84
CA THR A 166 -26.96 -3.14 10.06
C THR A 166 -26.88 -2.74 8.58
N ASP A 167 -26.05 -1.77 8.24
CA ASP A 167 -25.87 -1.30 6.86
C ASP A 167 -24.83 -2.14 6.08
N LYS A 168 -24.19 -3.08 6.76
CA LYS A 168 -23.10 -3.91 6.19
C LYS A 168 -23.49 -5.35 5.91
N ILE A 169 -24.80 -5.66 6.03
CA ILE A 169 -25.35 -7.01 5.78
C ILE A 169 -26.01 -7.05 4.41
#